data_a52a0ae6c48ce28a0d444e7865afba18
#
_entry.id   a52a0ae6c48ce28a0d444e7865afba18
#
_cell.length_a   1.000
_cell.length_b   1.000
_cell.length_c   1.000
_cell.angle_alpha   90.00
_cell.angle_beta   90.00
_cell.angle_gamma   90.00
#
_symmetry.space_group_name_H-M   'P 1'
#
loop_
_entity.id
_entity.type
_entity.pdbx_description
1 polymer ?
#
loop_
_entity_poly.entity_id
_entity_poly.type
_entity_poly.pdbx_seq_one_letter_code
_entity_poly.pdbx_strand_id
1 'polypeptide(L)'
;MEDFDVVVAGGGLAGLCAASFASKAGARVVLYEASPDLGGRARTRVKDGYYFNYGPHALYRGGTLDTALRDQGVVPKARVPNLAAGYFVRDRTLHIAPFSASGLEQTTLYPAPVKPEVGAALARLGKSAPEVGRGVSVRRAVEEFSQSPHVRELISAMLRLTSYVHDLDSADGATLFTQLHRALSSNVVYVDDGWEQLVAALASRADASGCRIDVGRRVTAIRPGPTWRVETGDRNPVSASAVVVALAPQDALELLPHAEALRVAADRSIPVYAACLDLGLSRLPEPRHQFALGIDEPLYLSVHSSAAHLAPEGGALVHILRYLEPNQQLDKESLLTELEGFADLIQPGWRSHVRARQFFWKMPIMCAEPLARFGGVTGRPSVEMPGFSGLYLAGDWVGSHSLLADAAAASGRLAGELSAEFARKKRSA
;
A
#
# COMPACT_ATOMS: atom_id res chain seq x y z
N MET A 1 -13.36 35.21 7.11
CA MET A 1 -12.66 33.99 6.69
C MET A 1 -12.57 33.12 7.92
N GLU A 2 -12.92 31.83 7.81
CA GLU A 2 -12.81 30.92 8.94
C GLU A 2 -11.33 30.54 9.11
N ASP A 3 -10.86 30.49 10.38
CA ASP A 3 -9.44 30.28 10.71
C ASP A 3 -9.23 28.93 11.35
N PHE A 4 -8.24 28.18 10.86
CA PHE A 4 -7.78 26.91 11.40
C PHE A 4 -6.30 26.96 11.76
N ASP A 5 -5.87 26.06 12.61
CA ASP A 5 -4.45 25.85 12.85
C ASP A 5 -3.83 25.04 11.70
N VAL A 6 -4.54 24.00 11.27
CA VAL A 6 -4.10 23.10 10.20
C VAL A 6 -5.24 22.81 9.23
N VAL A 7 -4.96 22.92 7.94
CA VAL A 7 -5.82 22.39 6.87
C VAL A 7 -5.14 21.15 6.28
N VAL A 8 -5.89 20.05 6.14
CA VAL A 8 -5.45 18.82 5.49
C VAL A 8 -6.20 18.67 4.16
N ALA A 9 -5.48 18.60 3.04
CA ALA A 9 -6.03 18.36 1.71
C ALA A 9 -5.85 16.89 1.32
N GLY A 10 -6.96 16.13 1.26
CA GLY A 10 -7.03 14.71 0.93
C GLY A 10 -7.35 13.81 2.13
N GLY A 11 -8.41 13.01 2.00
CA GLY A 11 -8.95 12.11 3.03
C GLY A 11 -8.53 10.64 2.87
N GLY A 12 -7.39 10.35 2.22
CA GLY A 12 -6.77 9.03 2.22
C GLY A 12 -6.08 8.71 3.56
N LEU A 13 -5.46 7.51 3.70
CA LEU A 13 -4.77 7.12 4.94
C LEU A 13 -3.76 8.16 5.44
N ALA A 14 -2.97 8.75 4.54
CA ALA A 14 -1.98 9.76 4.91
C ALA A 14 -2.64 11.01 5.52
N GLY A 15 -3.70 11.52 4.88
CA GLY A 15 -4.42 12.69 5.38
C GLY A 15 -5.20 12.40 6.67
N LEU A 16 -5.81 11.23 6.80
CA LEU A 16 -6.49 10.81 8.03
C LEU A 16 -5.50 10.65 9.19
N CYS A 17 -4.32 10.08 8.95
CA CYS A 17 -3.25 10.06 9.94
C CYS A 17 -2.84 11.50 10.32
N ALA A 18 -2.60 12.38 9.34
CA ALA A 18 -2.21 13.77 9.62
C ALA A 18 -3.28 14.49 10.45
N ALA A 19 -4.54 14.41 10.05
CA ALA A 19 -5.65 15.04 10.77
C ALA A 19 -5.80 14.51 12.20
N SER A 20 -5.74 13.18 12.35
CA SER A 20 -5.88 12.50 13.64
C SER A 20 -4.75 12.86 14.62
N PHE A 21 -3.49 12.92 14.16
CA PHE A 21 -2.36 13.29 15.02
C PHE A 21 -2.31 14.79 15.30
N ALA A 22 -2.63 15.65 14.33
CA ALA A 22 -2.69 17.08 14.55
C ALA A 22 -3.78 17.50 15.52
N SER A 23 -5.00 16.95 15.38
CA SER A 23 -6.12 17.25 16.30
C SER A 23 -5.87 16.70 17.70
N LYS A 24 -5.30 15.49 17.83
CA LYS A 24 -4.88 14.93 19.12
C LYS A 24 -3.83 15.80 19.83
N ALA A 25 -2.99 16.51 19.08
CA ALA A 25 -2.03 17.49 19.62
C ALA A 25 -2.67 18.85 19.97
N GLY A 26 -4.00 18.99 19.85
CA GLY A 26 -4.77 20.18 20.24
C GLY A 26 -4.86 21.27 19.17
N ALA A 27 -4.52 20.97 17.91
CA ALA A 27 -4.71 21.90 16.81
C ALA A 27 -6.19 21.92 16.34
N ARG A 28 -6.70 23.11 15.94
CA ARG A 28 -7.99 23.21 15.23
C ARG A 28 -7.78 22.78 13.78
N VAL A 29 -8.27 21.58 13.43
CA VAL A 29 -8.02 20.97 12.14
C VAL A 29 -9.28 20.94 11.28
N VAL A 30 -9.15 21.17 9.97
CA VAL A 30 -10.14 20.79 8.99
C VAL A 30 -9.49 19.92 7.92
N LEU A 31 -10.16 18.81 7.58
CA LEU A 31 -9.78 17.92 6.48
C LEU A 31 -10.78 18.06 5.34
N TYR A 32 -10.29 18.29 4.13
CA TYR A 32 -11.08 18.32 2.90
C TYR A 32 -10.79 17.11 2.03
N GLU A 33 -11.86 16.41 1.63
CA GLU A 33 -11.80 15.27 0.69
C GLU A 33 -12.72 15.55 -0.51
N ALA A 34 -12.19 15.38 -1.72
CA ALA A 34 -12.94 15.64 -2.96
C ALA A 34 -14.01 14.58 -3.25
N SER A 35 -13.78 13.33 -2.83
CA SER A 35 -14.75 12.24 -2.93
C SER A 35 -15.84 12.37 -1.86
N PRO A 36 -17.05 11.83 -2.09
CA PRO A 36 -18.02 11.67 -1.01
C PRO A 36 -17.57 10.67 0.08
N ASP A 37 -16.60 9.80 -0.24
CA ASP A 37 -16.09 8.75 0.64
C ASP A 37 -14.64 9.02 1.02
N LEU A 38 -14.29 8.79 2.29
CA LEU A 38 -12.92 8.82 2.79
C LEU A 38 -12.13 7.57 2.38
N GLY A 39 -10.84 7.54 2.69
CA GLY A 39 -9.97 6.36 2.61
C GLY A 39 -9.14 6.25 1.34
N GLY A 40 -9.54 6.88 0.23
CA GLY A 40 -8.79 6.79 -1.02
C GLY A 40 -8.60 5.34 -1.48
N ARG A 41 -7.36 4.85 -1.56
CA ARG A 41 -7.04 3.45 -1.92
C ARG A 41 -7.37 2.44 -0.81
N ALA A 42 -7.58 2.88 0.42
CA ALA A 42 -7.95 2.02 1.55
C ALA A 42 -9.47 1.80 1.69
N ARG A 43 -10.26 2.27 0.73
CA ARG A 43 -11.71 2.07 0.74
C ARG A 43 -12.09 0.60 0.58
N THR A 44 -13.21 0.23 1.22
CA THR A 44 -13.87 -1.06 1.04
C THR A 44 -15.29 -0.81 0.54
N ARG A 45 -15.75 -1.61 -0.41
CA ARG A 45 -17.14 -1.61 -0.87
C ARG A 45 -17.80 -2.91 -0.49
N VAL A 46 -18.99 -2.84 0.08
CA VAL A 46 -19.80 -4.02 0.38
C VAL A 46 -20.75 -4.27 -0.78
N LYS A 47 -20.70 -5.48 -1.33
CA LYS A 47 -21.62 -5.92 -2.38
C LYS A 47 -22.03 -7.37 -2.11
N ASP A 48 -23.32 -7.62 -2.00
CA ASP A 48 -23.89 -8.94 -1.74
C ASP A 48 -23.28 -9.66 -0.52
N GLY A 49 -22.93 -8.90 0.53
CA GLY A 49 -22.27 -9.39 1.75
C GLY A 49 -20.76 -9.63 1.63
N TYR A 50 -20.14 -9.34 0.49
CA TYR A 50 -18.69 -9.40 0.30
C TYR A 50 -18.06 -8.02 0.51
N TYR A 51 -16.93 -7.96 1.24
CA TYR A 51 -16.20 -6.74 1.55
C TYR A 51 -15.02 -6.58 0.58
N PHE A 52 -15.27 -5.94 -0.54
CA PHE A 52 -14.25 -5.68 -1.57
C PHE A 52 -13.38 -4.47 -1.19
N ASN A 53 -12.16 -4.72 -0.80
CA ASN A 53 -11.14 -3.68 -0.76
C ASN A 53 -10.81 -3.21 -2.19
N TYR A 54 -9.98 -2.18 -2.31
CA TYR A 54 -9.43 -1.75 -3.60
C TYR A 54 -8.27 -2.66 -4.00
N GLY A 55 -8.57 -3.93 -4.34
CA GLY A 55 -7.62 -5.03 -4.50
C GLY A 55 -7.18 -5.68 -3.18
N PRO A 56 -6.17 -6.58 -3.22
CA PRO A 56 -5.66 -7.26 -2.04
C PRO A 56 -4.95 -6.30 -1.09
N HIS A 57 -5.35 -6.31 0.18
CA HIS A 57 -4.75 -5.48 1.22
C HIS A 57 -4.26 -6.34 2.38
N ALA A 58 -3.04 -6.10 2.82
CA ALA A 58 -2.44 -6.74 3.97
C ALA A 58 -1.80 -5.70 4.90
N LEU A 59 -2.13 -5.75 6.18
CA LEU A 59 -1.53 -4.88 7.19
C LEU A 59 -0.27 -5.55 7.75
N TYR A 60 0.88 -4.88 7.66
CA TYR A 60 2.14 -5.37 8.23
C TYR A 60 2.13 -5.19 9.75
N ARG A 61 2.26 -6.29 10.49
CA ARG A 61 2.32 -6.25 11.96
C ARG A 61 3.57 -5.51 12.43
N GLY A 62 3.40 -4.62 13.40
CA GLY A 62 4.48 -3.75 13.87
C GLY A 62 5.01 -2.78 12.81
N GLY A 63 4.36 -2.68 11.65
CA GLY A 63 4.61 -1.64 10.66
C GLY A 63 4.16 -0.27 11.14
N THR A 64 4.48 0.76 10.36
CA THR A 64 4.20 2.14 10.77
C THR A 64 2.69 2.42 10.86
N LEU A 65 1.89 1.83 9.95
CA LEU A 65 0.43 1.96 10.03
C LEU A 65 -0.14 1.26 11.27
N ASP A 66 0.29 0.01 11.55
CA ASP A 66 -0.14 -0.72 12.76
C ASP A 66 0.22 0.06 14.03
N THR A 67 1.42 0.64 14.09
CA THR A 67 1.87 1.47 15.21
C THR A 67 1.04 2.76 15.31
N ALA A 68 0.82 3.47 14.20
CA ALA A 68 0.04 4.70 14.20
C ALA A 68 -1.41 4.45 14.66
N LEU A 69 -2.03 3.35 14.22
CA LEU A 69 -3.36 2.95 14.67
C LEU A 69 -3.38 2.71 16.19
N ARG A 70 -2.42 1.96 16.73
CA ARG A 70 -2.31 1.69 18.18
C ARG A 70 -2.11 2.95 19.00
N ASP A 71 -1.29 3.89 18.51
CA ASP A 71 -1.07 5.19 19.16
C ASP A 71 -2.34 6.07 19.18
N GLN A 72 -3.27 5.82 18.25
CA GLN A 72 -4.61 6.39 18.25
C GLN A 72 -5.63 5.56 19.05
N GLY A 73 -5.19 4.49 19.71
CA GLY A 73 -6.06 3.59 20.46
C GLY A 73 -6.95 2.71 19.57
N VAL A 74 -6.50 2.46 18.33
CA VAL A 74 -7.21 1.61 17.36
C VAL A 74 -6.49 0.26 17.27
N VAL A 75 -7.20 -0.82 17.57
CA VAL A 75 -6.70 -2.20 17.40
C VAL A 75 -7.65 -2.92 16.45
N PRO A 76 -7.26 -3.11 15.18
CA PRO A 76 -8.14 -3.76 14.21
C PRO A 76 -8.35 -5.25 14.55
N LYS A 77 -9.53 -5.76 14.27
CA LYS A 77 -9.78 -7.20 14.25
C LYS A 77 -9.13 -7.76 13.00
N ALA A 78 -8.12 -8.60 13.19
CA ALA A 78 -7.31 -9.10 12.07
C ALA A 78 -6.64 -10.41 12.43
N ARG A 79 -6.38 -11.27 11.44
CA ARG A 79 -5.72 -12.57 11.60
C ARG A 79 -4.62 -12.76 10.57
N VAL A 80 -3.61 -13.55 10.96
CA VAL A 80 -2.50 -13.96 10.09
C VAL A 80 -3.00 -15.03 9.13
N PRO A 81 -2.80 -14.86 7.80
CA PRO A 81 -3.12 -15.90 6.83
C PRO A 81 -2.18 -17.11 6.95
N ASN A 82 -2.71 -18.29 6.65
CA ASN A 82 -1.89 -19.51 6.62
C ASN A 82 -1.21 -19.66 5.25
N LEU A 83 -0.08 -19.01 5.05
CA LEU A 83 0.68 -19.09 3.80
C LEU A 83 1.46 -20.43 3.66
N ALA A 84 1.62 -21.19 4.74
CA ALA A 84 2.31 -22.50 4.69
C ALA A 84 1.58 -23.53 3.83
N ALA A 85 0.27 -23.36 3.63
CA ALA A 85 -0.55 -24.18 2.73
C ALA A 85 -0.66 -23.60 1.30
N GLY A 86 0.23 -22.68 0.92
CA GLY A 86 0.23 -22.03 -0.39
C GLY A 86 0.91 -22.85 -1.48
N TYR A 87 0.75 -22.37 -2.70
CA TYR A 87 1.36 -22.94 -3.91
C TYR A 87 2.19 -21.91 -4.64
N PHE A 88 3.24 -22.39 -5.32
CA PHE A 88 3.90 -21.66 -6.39
C PHE A 88 3.48 -22.25 -7.72
N VAL A 89 3.40 -21.40 -8.74
CA VAL A 89 3.04 -21.82 -10.09
C VAL A 89 4.23 -21.59 -11.01
N ARG A 90 4.60 -22.63 -11.75
CA ARG A 90 5.58 -22.60 -12.86
C ARG A 90 5.06 -23.46 -13.99
N ASP A 91 5.14 -22.98 -15.22
CA ASP A 91 4.67 -23.68 -16.42
C ASP A 91 3.23 -24.20 -16.24
N ARG A 92 2.33 -23.38 -15.65
CA ARG A 92 0.95 -23.71 -15.29
C ARG A 92 0.79 -24.95 -14.41
N THR A 93 1.81 -25.29 -13.63
CA THR A 93 1.80 -26.40 -12.68
C THR A 93 1.89 -25.88 -11.25
N LEU A 94 1.05 -26.44 -10.36
CA LEU A 94 1.07 -26.09 -8.93
C LEU A 94 2.13 -26.91 -8.19
N HIS A 95 2.97 -26.21 -7.43
CA HIS A 95 3.97 -26.77 -6.56
C HIS A 95 3.73 -26.27 -5.13
N ILE A 96 3.84 -27.12 -4.13
CA ILE A 96 3.73 -26.70 -2.72
C ILE A 96 4.77 -25.61 -2.46
N ALA A 97 4.35 -24.50 -1.84
CA ALA A 97 5.25 -23.40 -1.52
C ALA A 97 6.25 -23.78 -0.41
N PRO A 98 7.54 -23.43 -0.53
CA PRO A 98 8.60 -23.81 0.41
C PRO A 98 8.63 -22.90 1.66
N PHE A 99 7.48 -22.47 2.18
CA PHE A 99 7.39 -21.57 3.34
C PHE A 99 7.47 -22.29 4.70
N SER A 100 7.63 -23.61 4.70
CA SER A 100 7.85 -24.41 5.88
C SER A 100 8.85 -25.54 5.57
N ALA A 101 9.42 -26.16 6.60
CA ALA A 101 10.32 -27.31 6.42
C ALA A 101 9.64 -28.44 5.62
N SER A 102 8.39 -28.79 5.99
CA SER A 102 7.59 -29.78 5.28
C SER A 102 7.26 -29.35 3.84
N GLY A 103 6.91 -28.06 3.61
CA GLY A 103 6.66 -27.53 2.28
C GLY A 103 7.91 -27.58 1.40
N LEU A 104 9.08 -27.28 1.95
CA LEU A 104 10.37 -27.37 1.25
C LEU A 104 10.73 -28.82 0.89
N GLU A 105 10.44 -29.76 1.78
CA GLU A 105 10.65 -31.20 1.52
C GLU A 105 9.72 -31.71 0.41
N GLN A 106 8.43 -31.38 0.49
CA GLN A 106 7.38 -31.87 -0.42
C GLN A 106 7.33 -31.18 -1.79
N THR A 107 7.86 -29.95 -1.89
CA THR A 107 7.77 -29.20 -3.15
C THR A 107 8.46 -29.94 -4.30
N THR A 108 7.81 -29.97 -5.45
CA THR A 108 8.37 -30.43 -6.73
C THR A 108 8.94 -29.31 -7.59
N LEU A 109 8.89 -28.06 -7.09
CA LEU A 109 9.42 -26.88 -7.79
C LEU A 109 10.93 -26.92 -7.96
N TYR A 110 11.62 -27.52 -7.00
CA TYR A 110 13.09 -27.60 -6.98
C TYR A 110 13.58 -29.05 -6.94
N PRO A 111 14.65 -29.38 -7.70
CA PRO A 111 15.32 -30.67 -7.55
C PRO A 111 15.93 -30.81 -6.14
N ALA A 112 16.06 -32.04 -5.67
CA ALA A 112 16.53 -32.34 -4.32
C ALA A 112 17.84 -31.62 -3.92
N PRO A 113 18.88 -31.52 -4.77
CA PRO A 113 20.13 -30.82 -4.41
C PRO A 113 19.96 -29.31 -4.17
N VAL A 114 18.92 -28.67 -4.73
CA VAL A 114 18.67 -27.21 -4.62
C VAL A 114 17.90 -26.86 -3.34
N LYS A 115 17.12 -27.78 -2.81
CA LYS A 115 16.26 -27.50 -1.62
C LYS A 115 17.02 -26.95 -0.41
N PRO A 116 18.22 -27.43 -0.05
CA PRO A 116 19.01 -26.84 1.04
C PRO A 116 19.39 -25.38 0.80
N GLU A 117 19.72 -25.00 -0.45
CA GLU A 117 20.07 -23.61 -0.80
C GLU A 117 18.84 -22.70 -0.64
N VAL A 118 17.66 -23.14 -1.10
CA VAL A 118 16.40 -22.42 -0.94
C VAL A 118 16.07 -22.25 0.54
N GLY A 119 16.18 -23.28 1.35
CA GLY A 119 15.94 -23.24 2.80
C GLY A 119 16.88 -22.26 3.50
N ALA A 120 18.18 -22.30 3.18
CA ALA A 120 19.17 -21.38 3.74
C ALA A 120 18.90 -19.92 3.35
N ALA A 121 18.50 -19.67 2.10
CA ALA A 121 18.15 -18.33 1.62
C ALA A 121 16.93 -17.74 2.37
N LEU A 122 15.86 -18.53 2.52
CA LEU A 122 14.67 -18.12 3.26
C LEU A 122 14.98 -17.88 4.75
N ALA A 123 15.75 -18.74 5.39
CA ALA A 123 16.18 -18.59 6.77
C ALA A 123 17.04 -17.31 6.97
N ARG A 124 17.95 -17.02 6.03
CA ARG A 124 18.77 -15.81 6.05
C ARG A 124 17.91 -14.56 5.93
N LEU A 125 16.96 -14.52 5.00
CA LEU A 125 16.04 -13.38 4.81
C LEU A 125 15.09 -13.18 6.00
N GLY A 126 14.63 -14.26 6.63
CA GLY A 126 13.81 -14.16 7.84
C GLY A 126 14.59 -13.58 9.04
N LYS A 127 15.92 -13.82 9.11
CA LYS A 127 16.76 -13.33 10.20
C LYS A 127 17.14 -11.85 10.05
N SER A 128 17.50 -11.40 8.84
CA SER A 128 17.90 -10.02 8.57
C SER A 128 17.72 -9.68 7.09
N ALA A 129 17.42 -8.41 6.79
CA ALA A 129 17.58 -7.91 5.44
C ALA A 129 19.07 -7.93 5.06
N PRO A 130 19.42 -8.30 3.81
CA PRO A 130 20.80 -8.18 3.34
C PRO A 130 21.22 -6.72 3.28
N GLU A 131 22.49 -6.46 3.53
CA GLU A 131 23.08 -5.15 3.26
C GLU A 131 23.20 -4.95 1.76
N VAL A 132 22.49 -3.96 1.24
CA VAL A 132 22.51 -3.57 -0.17
C VAL A 132 23.01 -2.14 -0.28
N GLY A 133 24.00 -1.92 -1.15
CA GLY A 133 24.54 -0.59 -1.40
C GLY A 133 23.47 0.39 -1.94
N ARG A 134 23.67 1.67 -1.66
CA ARG A 134 22.78 2.72 -2.17
C ARG A 134 22.79 2.76 -3.71
N GLY A 135 21.62 2.84 -4.30
CA GLY A 135 21.47 2.93 -5.75
C GLY A 135 21.68 1.59 -6.50
N VAL A 136 21.76 0.48 -5.78
CA VAL A 136 21.82 -0.86 -6.37
C VAL A 136 20.42 -1.33 -6.72
N SER A 137 20.20 -1.74 -7.98
CA SER A 137 18.91 -2.28 -8.41
C SER A 137 18.59 -3.61 -7.74
N VAL A 138 17.30 -3.97 -7.72
CA VAL A 138 16.85 -5.27 -7.18
C VAL A 138 17.51 -6.42 -7.90
N ARG A 139 17.57 -6.39 -9.24
CA ARG A 139 18.22 -7.45 -10.04
C ARG A 139 19.65 -7.69 -9.58
N ARG A 140 20.44 -6.63 -9.49
CA ARG A 140 21.82 -6.74 -9.04
C ARG A 140 21.93 -7.20 -7.58
N ALA A 141 21.11 -6.69 -6.70
CA ALA A 141 21.09 -7.12 -5.30
C ALA A 141 20.73 -8.61 -5.15
N VAL A 142 19.81 -9.13 -5.97
CA VAL A 142 19.46 -10.57 -6.02
C VAL A 142 20.61 -11.40 -6.55
N GLU A 143 21.32 -10.93 -7.58
CA GLU A 143 22.53 -11.58 -8.13
C GLU A 143 23.68 -11.64 -7.11
N GLU A 144 23.88 -10.58 -6.33
CA GLU A 144 24.87 -10.54 -5.26
C GLU A 144 24.47 -11.40 -4.06
N PHE A 145 23.15 -11.52 -3.77
CA PHE A 145 22.63 -12.34 -2.68
C PHE A 145 22.85 -13.84 -2.92
N SER A 146 22.66 -14.35 -4.14
CA SER A 146 22.79 -15.77 -4.46
C SER A 146 23.30 -16.02 -5.88
N GLN A 147 24.15 -17.04 -6.05
CA GLN A 147 24.56 -17.52 -7.37
C GLN A 147 23.56 -18.55 -7.97
N SER A 148 22.67 -19.11 -7.15
CA SER A 148 21.67 -20.09 -7.58
C SER A 148 20.53 -19.43 -8.38
N PRO A 149 20.29 -19.84 -9.65
CA PRO A 149 19.18 -19.31 -10.44
C PRO A 149 17.83 -19.53 -9.76
N HIS A 150 17.64 -20.68 -9.15
CA HIS A 150 16.39 -21.03 -8.45
C HIS A 150 16.11 -20.13 -7.24
N VAL A 151 17.15 -19.80 -6.48
CA VAL A 151 17.05 -18.86 -5.36
C VAL A 151 16.74 -17.45 -5.87
N ARG A 152 17.38 -17.02 -6.96
CA ARG A 152 17.13 -15.71 -7.57
C ARG A 152 15.67 -15.54 -8.03
N GLU A 153 15.12 -16.54 -8.72
CA GLU A 153 13.72 -16.55 -9.13
C GLU A 153 12.75 -16.47 -7.94
N LEU A 154 12.97 -17.30 -6.93
CA LEU A 154 12.17 -17.29 -5.72
C LEU A 154 12.16 -15.91 -5.05
N ILE A 155 13.35 -15.35 -4.83
CA ILE A 155 13.49 -14.05 -4.18
C ILE A 155 12.83 -12.95 -5.02
N SER A 156 13.01 -12.96 -6.33
CA SER A 156 12.39 -12.02 -7.25
C SER A 156 10.86 -12.06 -7.17
N ALA A 157 10.27 -13.26 -7.14
CA ALA A 157 8.83 -13.43 -6.96
C ALA A 157 8.34 -12.94 -5.59
N MET A 158 9.10 -13.19 -4.52
CA MET A 158 8.76 -12.73 -3.17
C MET A 158 8.91 -11.22 -3.01
N LEU A 159 9.91 -10.60 -3.64
CA LEU A 159 10.07 -9.14 -3.68
C LEU A 159 8.89 -8.48 -4.41
N ARG A 160 8.45 -9.05 -5.55
CA ARG A 160 7.22 -8.64 -6.23
C ARG A 160 6.00 -8.72 -5.32
N LEU A 161 5.81 -9.87 -4.66
CA LEU A 161 4.69 -10.10 -3.75
C LEU A 161 4.59 -9.04 -2.65
N THR A 162 5.72 -8.67 -2.05
CA THR A 162 5.74 -7.79 -0.87
C THR A 162 5.76 -6.30 -1.21
N SER A 163 6.13 -5.93 -2.44
CA SER A 163 6.25 -4.54 -2.88
C SER A 163 5.28 -4.14 -3.99
N TYR A 164 4.70 -5.10 -4.70
CA TYR A 164 3.96 -4.93 -5.96
C TYR A 164 4.81 -4.40 -7.13
N VAL A 165 6.11 -4.16 -6.94
CA VAL A 165 7.01 -3.68 -7.98
C VAL A 165 7.40 -4.84 -8.89
N HIS A 166 7.21 -4.66 -10.21
CA HIS A 166 7.58 -5.65 -11.22
C HIS A 166 8.91 -5.33 -11.90
N ASP A 167 9.25 -4.05 -12.07
CA ASP A 167 10.53 -3.62 -12.66
C ASP A 167 11.69 -3.78 -11.67
N LEU A 168 12.33 -4.96 -11.72
CA LEU A 168 13.47 -5.27 -10.85
C LEU A 168 14.77 -4.59 -11.29
N ASP A 169 14.83 -4.03 -12.50
CA ASP A 169 16.01 -3.34 -13.05
C ASP A 169 16.11 -1.90 -12.53
N SER A 170 14.98 -1.22 -12.36
CA SER A 170 14.93 0.17 -11.90
C SER A 170 14.71 0.29 -10.39
N ALA A 171 14.04 -0.66 -9.76
CA ALA A 171 13.69 -0.61 -8.34
C ALA A 171 14.92 -0.74 -7.42
N ASP A 172 14.85 -0.11 -6.26
CA ASP A 172 15.92 -0.10 -5.24
C ASP A 172 15.96 -1.39 -4.41
N GLY A 173 17.09 -2.08 -4.47
CA GLY A 173 17.30 -3.35 -3.79
C GLY A 173 17.21 -3.24 -2.27
N ALA A 174 17.81 -2.22 -1.66
CA ALA A 174 17.80 -2.03 -0.21
C ALA A 174 16.37 -1.88 0.32
N THR A 175 15.56 -1.08 -0.38
CA THR A 175 14.16 -0.84 -0.05
C THR A 175 13.32 -2.13 -0.12
N LEU A 176 13.43 -2.87 -1.23
CA LEU A 176 12.59 -4.05 -1.43
C LEU A 176 13.01 -5.22 -0.53
N PHE A 177 14.29 -5.44 -0.31
CA PHE A 177 14.76 -6.46 0.65
C PHE A 177 14.37 -6.13 2.10
N THR A 178 14.37 -4.86 2.49
CA THR A 178 13.86 -4.44 3.81
C THR A 178 12.37 -4.76 3.96
N GLN A 179 11.57 -4.51 2.91
CA GLN A 179 10.15 -4.83 2.90
C GLN A 179 9.89 -6.34 2.97
N LEU A 180 10.65 -7.13 2.20
CA LEU A 180 10.58 -8.59 2.24
C LEU A 180 10.95 -9.14 3.62
N HIS A 181 12.05 -8.68 4.21
CA HIS A 181 12.44 -9.07 5.55
C HIS A 181 11.33 -8.77 6.58
N ARG A 182 10.70 -7.59 6.53
CA ARG A 182 9.58 -7.24 7.39
C ARG A 182 8.42 -8.23 7.24
N ALA A 183 8.04 -8.57 6.01
CA ALA A 183 6.98 -9.55 5.75
C ALA A 183 7.30 -10.92 6.35
N LEU A 184 8.54 -11.39 6.25
CA LEU A 184 8.98 -12.69 6.75
C LEU A 184 9.14 -12.72 8.28
N SER A 185 9.61 -11.64 8.90
CA SER A 185 9.90 -11.57 10.33
C SER A 185 8.68 -11.27 11.20
N SER A 186 7.75 -10.44 10.71
CA SER A 186 6.64 -9.92 11.51
C SER A 186 5.26 -10.43 11.04
N ASN A 187 5.18 -11.03 9.87
CA ASN A 187 3.96 -11.43 9.18
C ASN A 187 3.07 -10.23 8.77
N VAL A 188 2.07 -10.55 7.99
CA VAL A 188 0.95 -9.66 7.67
C VAL A 188 -0.32 -10.18 8.30
N VAL A 189 -1.34 -9.32 8.44
CA VAL A 189 -2.68 -9.71 8.84
C VAL A 189 -3.70 -9.20 7.84
N TYR A 190 -4.78 -9.95 7.66
CA TYR A 190 -5.97 -9.53 6.93
C TYR A 190 -7.01 -9.02 7.91
N VAL A 191 -7.59 -7.86 7.60
CA VAL A 191 -8.49 -7.11 8.48
C VAL A 191 -9.93 -7.53 8.22
N ASP A 192 -10.67 -7.85 9.28
CA ASP A 192 -12.10 -8.16 9.22
C ASP A 192 -12.88 -6.95 8.67
N ASP A 193 -13.95 -7.18 7.92
CA ASP A 193 -14.83 -6.16 7.34
C ASP A 193 -14.12 -5.17 6.40
N GLY A 194 -12.89 -5.47 5.99
CA GLY A 194 -12.08 -4.67 5.07
C GLY A 194 -11.38 -3.48 5.72
N TRP A 195 -10.63 -2.74 4.90
CA TRP A 195 -9.82 -1.60 5.36
C TRP A 195 -10.63 -0.34 5.67
N GLU A 196 -11.90 -0.29 5.28
CA GLU A 196 -12.83 0.76 5.72
C GLU A 196 -12.92 0.83 7.24
N GLN A 197 -12.71 -0.29 7.96
CA GLN A 197 -12.62 -0.30 9.42
C GLN A 197 -11.49 0.61 9.92
N LEU A 198 -10.33 0.61 9.26
CA LEU A 198 -9.17 1.45 9.61
C LEU A 198 -9.45 2.92 9.28
N VAL A 199 -10.06 3.16 8.11
CA VAL A 199 -10.46 4.49 7.65
C VAL A 199 -11.45 5.13 8.63
N ALA A 200 -12.54 4.42 8.93
CA ALA A 200 -13.57 4.89 9.86
C ALA A 200 -13.02 5.12 11.27
N ALA A 201 -12.12 4.24 11.73
CA ALA A 201 -11.50 4.41 13.04
C ALA A 201 -10.61 5.66 13.11
N LEU A 202 -9.77 5.92 12.12
CA LEU A 202 -8.93 7.13 12.07
C LEU A 202 -9.78 8.40 11.95
N ALA A 203 -10.82 8.38 11.10
CA ALA A 203 -11.75 9.50 10.97
C ALA A 203 -12.48 9.79 12.29
N SER A 204 -12.99 8.74 12.97
CA SER A 204 -13.62 8.87 14.28
C SER A 204 -12.68 9.43 15.36
N ARG A 205 -11.39 9.05 15.34
CA ARG A 205 -10.39 9.61 16.28
C ARG A 205 -10.09 11.07 15.98
N ALA A 206 -10.00 11.45 14.71
CA ALA A 206 -9.85 12.85 14.32
C ALA A 206 -11.05 13.69 14.76
N ASP A 207 -12.27 13.25 14.47
CA ASP A 207 -13.53 13.92 14.85
C ASP A 207 -13.65 14.05 16.38
N ALA A 208 -13.44 12.98 17.12
CA ALA A 208 -13.46 12.98 18.59
C ALA A 208 -12.42 13.94 19.21
N SER A 209 -11.37 14.29 18.48
CA SER A 209 -10.37 15.29 18.86
C SER A 209 -10.68 16.69 18.31
N GLY A 210 -11.89 16.93 17.74
CA GLY A 210 -12.34 18.22 17.24
C GLY A 210 -11.93 18.56 15.81
N CYS A 211 -11.47 17.58 15.02
CA CYS A 211 -11.22 17.78 13.58
C CYS A 211 -12.54 17.88 12.83
N ARG A 212 -12.72 18.93 12.02
CA ARG A 212 -13.81 18.99 11.05
C ARG A 212 -13.43 18.20 9.79
N ILE A 213 -14.29 17.31 9.35
CA ILE A 213 -14.10 16.51 8.13
C ILE A 213 -15.18 16.88 7.13
N ASP A 214 -14.78 17.47 6.01
CA ASP A 214 -15.67 17.90 4.90
C ASP A 214 -15.40 17.02 3.66
N VAL A 215 -16.25 16.05 3.42
CA VAL A 215 -16.23 15.20 2.20
C VAL A 215 -17.00 15.86 1.04
N GLY A 216 -16.78 15.38 -0.18
CA GLY A 216 -17.34 15.98 -1.40
C GLY A 216 -16.75 17.38 -1.68
N ARG A 217 -15.60 17.71 -1.10
CA ARG A 217 -15.04 19.05 -1.10
C ARG A 217 -13.60 19.08 -1.60
N ARG A 218 -13.43 19.46 -2.83
CA ARG A 218 -12.12 19.56 -3.47
C ARG A 218 -11.41 20.86 -3.08
N VAL A 219 -10.18 20.75 -2.59
CA VAL A 219 -9.26 21.90 -2.54
C VAL A 219 -8.84 22.25 -3.96
N THR A 220 -8.99 23.51 -4.35
CA THR A 220 -8.72 24.00 -5.72
C THR A 220 -7.51 24.93 -5.79
N ALA A 221 -7.11 25.55 -4.68
CA ALA A 221 -5.89 26.34 -4.60
C ALA A 221 -5.37 26.46 -3.18
N ILE A 222 -4.04 26.53 -3.05
CA ILE A 222 -3.32 26.81 -1.81
C ILE A 222 -2.39 28.00 -2.10
N ARG A 223 -2.59 29.11 -1.38
CA ARG A 223 -1.85 30.34 -1.62
C ARG A 223 -1.07 30.78 -0.37
N PRO A 224 0.24 31.09 -0.52
CA PRO A 224 1.04 31.60 0.57
C PRO A 224 0.62 33.03 0.96
N GLY A 225 0.83 33.37 2.23
CA GLY A 225 0.59 34.69 2.80
C GLY A 225 1.09 34.73 4.26
N PRO A 226 0.68 35.72 5.07
CA PRO A 226 0.92 35.69 6.52
C PRO A 226 0.36 34.43 7.19
N THR A 227 -0.76 33.95 6.65
CA THR A 227 -1.31 32.60 6.85
C THR A 227 -1.57 31.99 5.48
N TRP A 228 -1.66 30.67 5.41
CA TRP A 228 -2.05 29.97 4.20
C TRP A 228 -3.52 30.23 3.90
N ARG A 229 -3.83 30.58 2.66
CA ARG A 229 -5.21 30.67 2.14
C ARG A 229 -5.52 29.42 1.32
N VAL A 230 -6.53 28.67 1.74
CA VAL A 230 -6.99 27.44 1.08
C VAL A 230 -8.37 27.68 0.49
N GLU A 231 -8.51 27.43 -0.81
CA GLU A 231 -9.74 27.62 -1.57
C GLU A 231 -10.37 26.26 -1.88
N THR A 232 -11.69 26.18 -1.71
CA THR A 232 -12.53 25.06 -2.16
C THR A 232 -13.58 25.63 -3.10
N GLY A 233 -13.89 24.97 -4.21
CA GLY A 233 -14.61 25.56 -5.33
C GLY A 233 -16.00 26.13 -5.05
N ASP A 234 -16.60 25.87 -3.90
CA ASP A 234 -18.02 26.14 -3.59
C ASP A 234 -18.26 27.05 -2.37
N ARG A 235 -17.24 27.45 -1.61
CA ARG A 235 -17.35 28.25 -0.40
C ARG A 235 -16.27 29.30 -0.26
N ASN A 236 -16.45 30.19 0.72
CA ASN A 236 -15.42 31.13 1.08
C ASN A 236 -14.11 30.43 1.46
N PRO A 237 -12.97 30.98 1.05
CA PRO A 237 -11.67 30.43 1.43
C PRO A 237 -11.51 30.40 2.94
N VAL A 238 -10.71 29.45 3.43
CA VAL A 238 -10.29 29.38 4.83
C VAL A 238 -8.85 29.82 4.98
N SER A 239 -8.47 30.30 6.17
CA SER A 239 -7.07 30.55 6.51
C SER A 239 -6.54 29.48 7.46
N ALA A 240 -5.23 29.20 7.36
CA ALA A 240 -4.56 28.27 8.23
C ALA A 240 -3.12 28.69 8.55
N SER A 241 -2.64 28.36 9.74
CA SER A 241 -1.24 28.51 10.09
C SER A 241 -0.36 27.53 9.33
N ALA A 242 -0.86 26.30 9.12
CA ALA A 242 -0.19 25.25 8.41
C ALA A 242 -1.13 24.49 7.46
N VAL A 243 -0.55 23.88 6.41
CA VAL A 243 -1.28 23.05 5.44
C VAL A 243 -0.54 21.72 5.26
N VAL A 244 -1.29 20.62 5.29
CA VAL A 244 -0.82 19.29 4.91
C VAL A 244 -1.46 18.89 3.58
N VAL A 245 -0.62 18.65 2.55
CA VAL A 245 -1.05 18.19 1.23
C VAL A 245 -0.88 16.68 1.17
N ALA A 246 -2.00 15.93 1.28
CA ALA A 246 -2.04 14.47 1.32
C ALA A 246 -2.61 13.90 0.00
N LEU A 247 -2.08 14.35 -1.12
CA LEU A 247 -2.51 14.03 -2.49
C LEU A 247 -1.41 13.26 -3.24
N ALA A 248 -1.74 12.73 -4.43
CA ALA A 248 -0.73 12.21 -5.34
C ALA A 248 0.21 13.33 -5.83
N PRO A 249 1.45 13.02 -6.25
CA PRO A 249 2.45 14.04 -6.61
C PRO A 249 1.97 15.04 -7.65
N GLN A 250 1.27 14.57 -8.68
CA GLN A 250 0.77 15.42 -9.77
C GLN A 250 -0.36 16.33 -9.28
N ASP A 251 -1.33 15.80 -8.51
CA ASP A 251 -2.43 16.57 -7.95
C ASP A 251 -1.91 17.64 -6.95
N ALA A 252 -0.86 17.30 -6.19
CA ALA A 252 -0.22 18.24 -5.28
C ALA A 252 0.48 19.38 -6.06
N LEU A 253 1.13 19.05 -7.18
CA LEU A 253 1.78 20.04 -8.06
C LEU A 253 0.77 21.00 -8.70
N GLU A 254 -0.43 20.53 -9.05
CA GLU A 254 -1.52 21.40 -9.56
C GLU A 254 -1.91 22.48 -8.54
N LEU A 255 -1.93 22.13 -7.23
CA LEU A 255 -2.24 23.10 -6.17
C LEU A 255 -1.09 24.06 -5.85
N LEU A 256 0.14 23.65 -6.15
CA LEU A 256 1.38 24.34 -5.80
C LEU A 256 2.34 24.42 -7.00
N PRO A 257 1.94 25.03 -8.13
CA PRO A 257 2.68 24.98 -9.40
C PRO A 257 4.06 25.66 -9.35
N HIS A 258 4.28 26.51 -8.35
CA HIS A 258 5.55 27.23 -8.17
C HIS A 258 6.51 26.54 -7.19
N ALA A 259 6.14 25.38 -6.64
CA ALA A 259 6.98 24.61 -5.72
C ALA A 259 7.96 23.71 -6.49
N GLU A 260 9.16 24.21 -6.77
CA GLU A 260 10.16 23.52 -7.59
C GLU A 260 10.53 22.13 -7.03
N ALA A 261 10.70 22.01 -5.72
CA ALA A 261 10.98 20.72 -5.09
C ALA A 261 9.85 19.70 -5.32
N LEU A 262 8.59 20.16 -5.37
CA LEU A 262 7.43 19.32 -5.66
C LEU A 262 7.38 18.93 -7.14
N ARG A 263 7.74 19.84 -8.04
CA ARG A 263 7.88 19.55 -9.48
C ARG A 263 8.89 18.42 -9.70
N VAL A 264 10.09 18.55 -9.11
CA VAL A 264 11.12 17.52 -9.19
C VAL A 264 10.62 16.18 -8.65
N ALA A 265 9.87 16.18 -7.54
CA ALA A 265 9.29 14.96 -6.97
C ALA A 265 8.22 14.35 -7.90
N ALA A 266 7.34 15.18 -8.47
CA ALA A 266 6.30 14.74 -9.39
C ALA A 266 6.90 14.16 -10.69
N ASP A 267 7.90 14.81 -11.26
CA ASP A 267 8.58 14.36 -12.50
C ASP A 267 9.34 13.03 -12.30
N ARG A 268 9.83 12.75 -11.08
CA ARG A 268 10.50 11.51 -10.72
C ARG A 268 9.55 10.38 -10.35
N SER A 269 8.30 10.67 -10.09
CA SER A 269 7.32 9.69 -9.62
C SER A 269 6.84 8.82 -10.78
N ILE A 270 7.18 7.53 -10.73
CA ILE A 270 6.65 6.49 -11.61
C ILE A 270 5.63 5.70 -10.79
N PRO A 271 4.32 5.80 -11.09
CA PRO A 271 3.31 5.05 -10.35
C PRO A 271 3.42 3.53 -10.60
N VAL A 272 3.20 2.75 -9.55
CA VAL A 272 3.10 1.29 -9.64
C VAL A 272 1.64 0.91 -9.81
N TYR A 273 1.36 0.06 -10.80
CA TYR A 273 0.02 -0.43 -11.11
C TYR A 273 -0.06 -1.96 -11.06
N ALA A 274 -1.26 -2.47 -10.86
CA ALA A 274 -1.60 -3.87 -11.04
C ALA A 274 -2.97 -4.00 -11.74
N ALA A 275 -3.18 -5.12 -12.45
CA ALA A 275 -4.52 -5.54 -12.81
C ALA A 275 -5.05 -6.48 -11.72
N CYS A 276 -6.30 -6.34 -11.32
CA CYS A 276 -6.87 -7.13 -10.24
C CYS A 276 -8.30 -7.56 -10.56
N LEU A 277 -8.57 -8.86 -10.48
CA LEU A 277 -9.89 -9.46 -10.52
C LEU A 277 -10.23 -9.98 -9.13
N ASP A 278 -11.25 -9.41 -8.51
CA ASP A 278 -11.76 -9.85 -7.22
C ASP A 278 -13.07 -10.60 -7.40
N LEU A 279 -13.18 -11.76 -6.76
CA LEU A 279 -14.31 -12.66 -6.87
C LEU A 279 -14.93 -12.96 -5.51
N GLY A 280 -16.19 -12.60 -5.34
CA GLY A 280 -17.04 -13.08 -4.25
C GLY A 280 -17.70 -14.40 -4.67
N LEU A 281 -17.30 -15.51 -4.06
CA LEU A 281 -17.76 -16.86 -4.37
C LEU A 281 -18.66 -17.39 -3.26
N SER A 282 -19.74 -18.12 -3.63
CA SER A 282 -20.60 -18.80 -2.64
C SER A 282 -19.88 -19.91 -1.87
N ARG A 283 -18.81 -20.46 -2.44
CA ARG A 283 -17.86 -21.38 -1.82
C ARG A 283 -16.56 -21.43 -2.64
N LEU A 284 -15.47 -21.89 -2.03
CA LEU A 284 -14.26 -22.24 -2.78
C LEU A 284 -14.42 -23.63 -3.41
N PRO A 285 -14.18 -23.76 -4.74
CA PRO A 285 -14.08 -25.09 -5.37
C PRO A 285 -12.99 -25.96 -4.75
N GLU A 286 -11.80 -25.41 -4.59
CA GLU A 286 -10.64 -26.08 -3.97
C GLU A 286 -10.27 -25.39 -2.63
N PRO A 287 -10.83 -25.81 -1.48
CA PRO A 287 -10.64 -25.14 -0.20
C PRO A 287 -9.18 -25.10 0.30
N ARG A 288 -8.31 -25.98 -0.22
CA ARG A 288 -6.89 -26.04 0.14
C ARG A 288 -6.05 -25.04 -0.67
N HIS A 289 -6.51 -24.57 -1.81
CA HIS A 289 -5.78 -23.67 -2.70
C HIS A 289 -6.09 -22.20 -2.34
N GLN A 290 -5.59 -21.75 -1.20
CA GLN A 290 -5.89 -20.42 -0.66
C GLN A 290 -4.89 -19.35 -1.06
N PHE A 291 -3.72 -19.74 -1.57
CA PHE A 291 -2.66 -18.84 -2.00
C PHE A 291 -1.90 -19.47 -3.16
N ALA A 292 -1.64 -18.69 -4.20
CA ALA A 292 -0.78 -19.08 -5.31
C ALA A 292 0.05 -17.89 -5.80
N LEU A 293 1.35 -18.11 -6.06
CA LEU A 293 2.27 -17.11 -6.59
C LEU A 293 2.98 -17.65 -7.83
N GLY A 294 2.87 -16.92 -8.94
CA GLY A 294 3.63 -17.21 -10.17
C GLY A 294 5.12 -16.95 -9.98
N ILE A 295 5.94 -17.93 -10.31
CA ILE A 295 7.40 -17.80 -10.31
C ILE A 295 7.89 -17.22 -11.64
N ASP A 296 7.44 -17.80 -12.73
CA ASP A 296 7.72 -17.43 -14.12
C ASP A 296 6.79 -16.34 -14.64
N GLU A 297 5.54 -16.32 -14.18
CA GLU A 297 4.54 -15.30 -14.53
C GLU A 297 4.30 -14.32 -13.36
N PRO A 298 4.06 -13.02 -13.65
CA PRO A 298 3.82 -12.02 -12.60
C PRO A 298 2.38 -12.07 -12.07
N LEU A 299 1.93 -13.25 -11.66
CA LEU A 299 0.56 -13.52 -11.22
C LEU A 299 0.50 -13.92 -9.74
N TYR A 300 -0.60 -13.60 -9.13
CA TYR A 300 -0.88 -13.86 -7.72
C TYR A 300 -2.35 -14.17 -7.52
N LEU A 301 -2.66 -15.14 -6.64
CA LEU A 301 -4.00 -15.39 -6.13
C LEU A 301 -3.98 -15.56 -4.62
N SER A 302 -4.93 -14.95 -3.93
CA SER A 302 -5.10 -15.14 -2.48
C SER A 302 -6.56 -15.08 -2.06
N VAL A 303 -6.95 -15.97 -1.15
CA VAL A 303 -8.26 -16.02 -0.52
C VAL A 303 -8.20 -15.28 0.80
N HIS A 304 -8.46 -13.98 0.80
CA HIS A 304 -8.35 -13.16 2.01
C HIS A 304 -9.40 -13.53 3.07
N SER A 305 -10.57 -13.99 2.66
CA SER A 305 -11.61 -14.48 3.58
C SER A 305 -11.24 -15.78 4.34
N SER A 306 -10.14 -16.44 3.98
CA SER A 306 -9.62 -17.57 4.76
C SER A 306 -9.10 -17.17 6.14
N ALA A 307 -8.72 -15.89 6.31
CA ALA A 307 -8.17 -15.34 7.54
C ALA A 307 -8.93 -14.12 8.07
N ALA A 308 -9.86 -13.54 7.29
CA ALA A 308 -10.62 -12.37 7.71
C ALA A 308 -12.11 -12.51 7.35
N HIS A 309 -12.99 -11.87 8.11
CA HIS A 309 -14.41 -11.79 7.79
C HIS A 309 -14.62 -10.83 6.61
N LEU A 310 -14.57 -11.36 5.39
CA LEU A 310 -14.69 -10.60 4.15
C LEU A 310 -15.76 -11.17 3.20
N ALA A 311 -16.42 -12.26 3.59
CA ALA A 311 -17.43 -12.93 2.80
C ALA A 311 -18.54 -13.47 3.73
N PRO A 312 -19.76 -13.74 3.22
CA PRO A 312 -20.78 -14.46 3.96
C PRO A 312 -20.30 -15.84 4.40
N GLU A 313 -20.96 -16.42 5.41
CA GLU A 313 -20.65 -17.76 5.91
C GLU A 313 -20.65 -18.80 4.77
N GLY A 314 -19.60 -19.62 4.71
CA GLY A 314 -19.37 -20.58 3.63
C GLY A 314 -18.86 -20.00 2.32
N GLY A 315 -18.91 -18.66 2.16
CA GLY A 315 -18.43 -17.94 1.00
C GLY A 315 -16.93 -17.66 1.04
N ALA A 316 -16.39 -17.14 -0.07
CA ALA A 316 -15.00 -16.76 -0.17
C ALA A 316 -14.81 -15.46 -0.96
N LEU A 317 -13.86 -14.61 -0.50
CA LEU A 317 -13.35 -13.49 -1.27
C LEU A 317 -11.95 -13.83 -1.77
N VAL A 318 -11.82 -13.87 -3.10
CA VAL A 318 -10.59 -14.25 -3.81
C VAL A 318 -10.08 -13.05 -4.58
N HIS A 319 -8.81 -12.72 -4.42
CA HIS A 319 -8.09 -11.73 -5.21
C HIS A 319 -7.16 -12.42 -6.20
N ILE A 320 -7.26 -12.07 -7.48
CA ILE A 320 -6.36 -12.51 -8.54
C ILE A 320 -5.69 -11.26 -9.12
N LEU A 321 -4.37 -11.22 -9.15
CA LEU A 321 -3.64 -10.02 -9.49
C LEU A 321 -2.51 -10.32 -10.47
N ARG A 322 -2.31 -9.39 -11.43
CA ARG A 322 -1.13 -9.30 -12.26
C ARG A 322 -0.35 -8.04 -11.93
N TYR A 323 0.94 -8.18 -11.64
CA TYR A 323 1.87 -7.07 -11.50
C TYR A 323 2.17 -6.49 -12.89
N LEU A 324 2.08 -5.16 -13.04
CA LEU A 324 2.25 -4.48 -14.33
C LEU A 324 3.60 -3.79 -14.41
N GLU A 325 4.22 -3.83 -15.59
CA GLU A 325 5.42 -3.04 -15.85
C GLU A 325 5.08 -1.57 -16.08
N PRO A 326 5.97 -0.64 -15.71
CA PRO A 326 5.83 0.76 -16.08
C PRO A 326 5.70 0.89 -17.61
N ASN A 327 4.75 1.72 -18.06
CA ASN A 327 4.53 2.04 -19.49
C ASN A 327 4.13 0.85 -20.40
N GLN A 328 3.80 -0.31 -19.85
CA GLN A 328 3.28 -1.43 -20.62
C GLN A 328 1.99 -1.03 -21.35
N GLN A 329 1.91 -1.32 -22.64
CA GLN A 329 0.64 -1.26 -23.37
C GLN A 329 -0.24 -2.41 -22.90
N LEU A 330 -1.43 -2.08 -22.42
CA LEU A 330 -2.33 -3.02 -21.79
C LEU A 330 -3.60 -3.15 -22.62
N ASP A 331 -3.95 -4.39 -22.94
CA ASP A 331 -5.29 -4.74 -23.43
C ASP A 331 -6.14 -5.27 -22.27
N LYS A 332 -7.27 -4.60 -22.03
CA LYS A 332 -8.14 -4.90 -20.90
C LYS A 332 -8.74 -6.32 -20.97
N GLU A 333 -9.10 -6.77 -22.17
CA GLU A 333 -9.72 -8.09 -22.38
C GLU A 333 -8.68 -9.20 -22.20
N SER A 334 -7.48 -9.02 -22.74
CA SER A 334 -6.35 -9.95 -22.57
C SER A 334 -5.97 -10.08 -21.08
N LEU A 335 -5.89 -8.98 -20.34
CA LEU A 335 -5.63 -9.01 -18.90
C LEU A 335 -6.71 -9.77 -18.13
N LEU A 336 -7.98 -9.55 -18.46
CA LEU A 336 -9.08 -10.27 -17.80
C LEU A 336 -8.99 -11.76 -18.10
N THR A 337 -8.75 -12.14 -19.36
CA THR A 337 -8.61 -13.53 -19.80
C THR A 337 -7.45 -14.24 -19.07
N GLU A 338 -6.31 -13.55 -18.91
CA GLU A 338 -5.15 -14.06 -18.17
C GLU A 338 -5.47 -14.30 -16.69
N LEU A 339 -6.10 -13.32 -16.02
CA LEU A 339 -6.48 -13.44 -14.61
C LEU A 339 -7.53 -14.56 -14.41
N GLU A 340 -8.52 -14.66 -15.29
CA GLU A 340 -9.50 -15.75 -15.27
C GLU A 340 -8.85 -17.10 -15.53
N GLY A 341 -7.90 -17.19 -16.47
CA GLY A 341 -7.13 -18.40 -16.74
C GLY A 341 -6.25 -18.85 -15.56
N PHE A 342 -5.72 -17.90 -14.78
CA PHE A 342 -5.02 -18.21 -13.54
C PHE A 342 -5.98 -18.69 -12.45
N ALA A 343 -7.17 -18.08 -12.35
CA ALA A 343 -8.23 -18.56 -11.45
C ALA A 343 -8.72 -19.97 -11.84
N ASP A 344 -8.83 -20.30 -13.14
CA ASP A 344 -9.19 -21.63 -13.62
C ASP A 344 -8.19 -22.71 -13.18
N LEU A 345 -6.90 -22.35 -13.17
CA LEU A 345 -5.83 -23.25 -12.73
C LEU A 345 -5.90 -23.55 -11.24
N ILE A 346 -6.16 -22.53 -10.41
CA ILE A 346 -6.09 -22.64 -8.93
C ILE A 346 -7.43 -23.10 -8.34
N GLN A 347 -8.55 -22.62 -8.90
CA GLN A 347 -9.90 -22.83 -8.41
C GLN A 347 -10.81 -23.31 -9.54
N PRO A 348 -10.59 -24.51 -10.12
CA PRO A 348 -11.36 -25.01 -11.26
C PRO A 348 -12.86 -25.01 -10.95
N GLY A 349 -13.66 -24.51 -11.90
CA GLY A 349 -15.12 -24.42 -11.77
C GLY A 349 -15.62 -23.21 -10.95
N TRP A 350 -14.76 -22.26 -10.59
CA TRP A 350 -15.11 -21.07 -9.80
C TRP A 350 -16.26 -20.25 -10.40
N ARG A 351 -16.42 -20.25 -11.74
CA ARG A 351 -17.44 -19.44 -12.42
C ARG A 351 -18.86 -19.78 -12.00
N SER A 352 -19.15 -21.03 -11.65
CA SER A 352 -20.48 -21.48 -11.17
C SER A 352 -20.81 -20.98 -9.76
N HIS A 353 -19.80 -20.49 -9.04
CA HIS A 353 -19.91 -20.03 -7.65
C HIS A 353 -19.89 -18.51 -7.49
N VAL A 354 -19.70 -17.75 -8.57
CA VAL A 354 -19.64 -16.28 -8.51
C VAL A 354 -20.97 -15.69 -8.04
N ARG A 355 -20.91 -14.79 -7.06
CA ARG A 355 -22.02 -13.97 -6.56
C ARG A 355 -21.77 -12.50 -6.81
N ALA A 356 -20.53 -12.06 -6.66
CA ALA A 356 -20.11 -10.69 -6.92
C ALA A 356 -18.73 -10.69 -7.55
N ARG A 357 -18.42 -9.67 -8.34
CA ARG A 357 -17.09 -9.47 -8.92
C ARG A 357 -16.78 -7.99 -9.11
N GLN A 358 -15.50 -7.65 -9.06
CA GLN A 358 -14.98 -6.37 -9.54
C GLN A 358 -13.68 -6.61 -10.32
N PHE A 359 -13.41 -5.73 -11.30
CA PHE A 359 -12.19 -5.81 -12.10
C PHE A 359 -11.58 -4.43 -12.29
N PHE A 360 -10.32 -4.32 -11.91
CA PHE A 360 -9.47 -3.17 -12.17
C PHE A 360 -8.39 -3.56 -13.17
N TRP A 361 -8.45 -3.05 -14.38
CA TRP A 361 -7.46 -3.36 -15.40
C TRP A 361 -6.13 -2.59 -15.22
N LYS A 362 -6.15 -1.47 -14.47
CA LYS A 362 -4.98 -0.64 -14.13
C LYS A 362 -5.23 0.03 -12.78
N MET A 363 -5.05 -0.71 -11.73
CA MET A 363 -5.27 -0.25 -10.34
C MET A 363 -4.00 0.40 -9.82
N PRO A 364 -4.04 1.65 -9.30
CA PRO A 364 -2.88 2.29 -8.69
C PRO A 364 -2.56 1.66 -7.33
N ILE A 365 -1.34 1.17 -7.17
CA ILE A 365 -0.82 0.57 -5.93
C ILE A 365 -0.03 1.61 -5.12
N MET A 366 0.98 2.23 -5.74
CA MET A 366 1.80 3.29 -5.15
C MET A 366 1.88 4.48 -6.08
N CYS A 367 2.01 5.67 -5.51
CA CYS A 367 2.21 6.90 -6.29
C CYS A 367 3.60 7.01 -6.88
N ALA A 368 4.61 6.39 -6.24
CA ALA A 368 5.99 6.43 -6.72
C ALA A 368 6.73 5.14 -6.39
N GLU A 369 7.26 4.50 -7.42
CA GLU A 369 8.19 3.40 -7.33
C GLU A 369 9.49 3.84 -6.63
N PRO A 370 10.07 3.04 -5.71
CA PRO A 370 11.34 3.37 -5.06
C PRO A 370 12.51 3.08 -6.03
N LEU A 371 12.87 4.05 -6.85
CA LEU A 371 13.88 3.87 -7.91
C LEU A 371 15.30 3.90 -7.36
N ALA A 372 16.13 2.93 -7.72
CA ALA A 372 17.54 2.81 -7.32
C ALA A 372 18.35 4.07 -7.66
N ARG A 373 18.18 4.61 -8.87
CA ARG A 373 18.88 5.82 -9.35
C ARG A 373 18.65 7.06 -8.46
N PHE A 374 17.61 7.07 -7.65
CA PHE A 374 17.32 8.15 -6.69
C PHE A 374 17.57 7.72 -5.23
N GLY A 375 18.06 6.50 -4.98
CA GLY A 375 18.33 5.96 -3.65
C GLY A 375 17.08 5.41 -2.96
N GLY A 376 16.13 4.89 -3.72
CA GLY A 376 14.94 4.25 -3.20
C GLY A 376 14.07 5.20 -2.36
N VAL A 377 13.60 4.73 -1.20
CA VAL A 377 12.79 5.57 -0.29
C VAL A 377 13.55 6.76 0.28
N THR A 378 14.90 6.72 0.36
CA THR A 378 15.68 7.85 0.88
C THR A 378 15.75 9.03 -0.10
N GLY A 379 15.43 8.82 -1.37
CA GLY A 379 15.37 9.85 -2.40
C GLY A 379 14.01 10.55 -2.54
N ARG A 380 13.01 10.15 -1.74
CA ARG A 380 11.69 10.80 -1.71
C ARG A 380 11.76 12.20 -1.09
N PRO A 381 10.81 13.09 -1.40
CA PRO A 381 10.74 14.40 -0.76
C PRO A 381 10.53 14.27 0.75
N SER A 382 11.04 15.25 1.50
CA SER A 382 10.78 15.38 2.93
C SER A 382 9.32 15.72 3.21
N VAL A 383 8.86 15.44 4.44
CA VAL A 383 7.53 15.84 4.90
C VAL A 383 7.40 17.37 4.94
N GLU A 384 8.41 18.08 5.43
CA GLU A 384 8.45 19.54 5.35
C GLU A 384 8.82 19.99 3.95
N MET A 385 8.01 20.88 3.35
CA MET A 385 8.27 21.41 2.03
C MET A 385 9.37 22.48 2.08
N PRO A 386 10.51 22.26 1.44
CA PRO A 386 11.59 23.26 1.44
C PRO A 386 11.14 24.59 0.83
N GLY A 387 11.46 25.70 1.48
CA GLY A 387 11.12 27.06 1.03
C GLY A 387 9.68 27.51 1.36
N PHE A 388 8.88 26.67 2.00
CA PHE A 388 7.49 26.99 2.34
C PHE A 388 7.21 26.70 3.81
N SER A 389 7.31 27.72 4.64
CA SER A 389 7.07 27.59 6.10
C SER A 389 5.61 27.23 6.38
N GLY A 390 5.39 26.17 7.16
CA GLY A 390 4.06 25.66 7.50
C GLY A 390 3.39 24.85 6.40
N LEU A 391 4.13 24.40 5.37
CA LEU A 391 3.62 23.51 4.33
C LEU A 391 4.25 22.12 4.46
N TYR A 392 3.41 21.10 4.50
CA TYR A 392 3.80 19.71 4.70
C TYR A 392 3.20 18.82 3.62
N LEU A 393 3.94 17.78 3.24
CA LEU A 393 3.50 16.72 2.34
C LEU A 393 3.23 15.44 3.12
N ALA A 394 2.24 14.66 2.68
CA ALA A 394 1.97 13.33 3.18
C ALA A 394 1.52 12.40 2.05
N GLY A 395 1.93 11.14 2.10
CA GLY A 395 1.61 10.14 1.09
C GLY A 395 2.62 9.01 1.08
N ASP A 396 2.34 7.96 0.32
CA ASP A 396 3.24 6.80 0.15
C ASP A 396 4.49 7.11 -0.68
N TRP A 397 4.59 8.31 -1.21
CA TRP A 397 5.71 8.86 -1.97
C TRP A 397 6.55 9.90 -1.20
N VAL A 398 6.24 10.11 0.09
CA VAL A 398 6.85 11.12 0.96
C VAL A 398 7.59 10.45 2.11
N GLY A 399 8.76 11.02 2.49
CA GLY A 399 9.57 10.52 3.60
C GLY A 399 10.45 9.34 3.24
N SER A 400 11.44 9.07 4.08
CA SER A 400 12.53 8.12 3.83
C SER A 400 12.29 6.72 4.40
N HIS A 401 11.08 6.41 4.82
CA HIS A 401 10.79 5.15 5.51
C HIS A 401 9.65 4.40 4.86
N SER A 402 9.75 3.06 4.82
CA SER A 402 8.66 2.15 4.49
C SER A 402 8.11 2.26 3.05
N LEU A 403 7.19 1.38 2.72
CA LEU A 403 6.45 1.36 1.46
C LEU A 403 4.94 1.34 1.73
N LEU A 404 4.15 1.56 0.69
CA LEU A 404 2.70 1.34 0.69
C LEU A 404 1.99 2.15 1.79
N ALA A 405 1.06 1.51 2.50
CA ALA A 405 0.29 2.12 3.57
C ALA A 405 1.15 2.54 4.79
N ASP A 406 2.25 1.83 5.04
CA ASP A 406 3.19 2.20 6.11
C ASP A 406 3.88 3.54 5.82
N ALA A 407 4.24 3.81 4.55
CA ALA A 407 4.80 5.10 4.16
C ALA A 407 3.76 6.23 4.25
N ALA A 408 2.51 5.94 3.84
CA ALA A 408 1.41 6.89 3.97
C ALA A 408 1.14 7.26 5.45
N ALA A 409 1.13 6.27 6.34
CA ALA A 409 0.95 6.49 7.78
C ALA A 409 2.13 7.23 8.41
N ALA A 410 3.37 6.87 8.05
CA ALA A 410 4.57 7.52 8.58
C ALA A 410 4.63 9.00 8.24
N SER A 411 4.46 9.32 6.94
CA SER A 411 4.48 10.71 6.48
C SER A 411 3.27 11.50 7.00
N GLY A 412 2.09 10.88 7.04
CA GLY A 412 0.88 11.52 7.58
C GLY A 412 1.00 11.85 9.05
N ARG A 413 1.45 10.90 9.87
CA ARG A 413 1.71 11.13 11.29
C ARG A 413 2.69 12.29 11.51
N LEU A 414 3.85 12.24 10.86
CA LEU A 414 4.88 13.26 11.01
C LEU A 414 4.38 14.63 10.54
N ALA A 415 3.65 14.70 9.42
CA ALA A 415 3.04 15.94 8.94
C ALA A 415 2.04 16.52 9.94
N GLY A 416 1.21 15.65 10.55
CA GLY A 416 0.25 16.06 11.58
C GLY A 416 0.93 16.62 12.82
N GLU A 417 1.94 15.92 13.36
CA GLU A 417 2.70 16.35 14.55
C GLU A 417 3.42 17.68 14.29
N LEU A 418 4.15 17.80 13.16
CA LEU A 418 4.90 19.02 12.82
C LEU A 418 3.99 20.22 12.53
N SER A 419 2.87 20.01 11.81
CA SER A 419 1.93 21.09 11.50
C SER A 419 1.25 21.65 12.75
N ALA A 420 0.89 20.79 13.69
CA ALA A 420 0.32 21.22 14.97
C ALA A 420 1.35 21.97 15.83
N GLU A 421 2.60 21.50 15.88
CA GLU A 421 3.67 22.19 16.59
C GLU A 421 3.95 23.57 16.00
N PHE A 422 4.02 23.67 14.66
CA PHE A 422 4.21 24.93 13.94
C PHE A 422 3.10 25.93 14.26
N ALA A 423 1.83 25.50 14.17
CA ALA A 423 0.67 26.33 14.45
C ALA A 423 0.68 26.83 15.91
N ARG A 424 1.05 25.97 16.86
CA ARG A 424 1.18 26.34 18.27
C ARG A 424 2.24 27.42 18.48
N LYS A 425 3.42 27.27 17.89
CA LYS A 425 4.51 28.27 17.96
C LYS A 425 4.07 29.63 17.41
N LYS A 426 3.35 29.60 16.27
CA LYS A 426 2.84 30.81 15.62
C LYS A 426 1.78 31.55 16.44
N ARG A 427 0.96 30.83 17.22
CA ARG A 427 -0.02 31.46 18.14
C ARG A 427 0.63 32.11 19.37
N SER A 428 1.81 31.64 19.76
CA SER A 428 2.52 32.13 20.93
C SER A 428 3.49 33.28 20.63
N ALA A 429 3.75 33.58 19.37
CA ALA A 429 4.58 34.66 18.86
C ALA A 429 3.75 35.91 18.54
#